data_9b556de81eb49250ed1e6316ee32df2d
#
_entry.id   9b556de81eb49250ed1e6316ee32df2d
#
_cell.length_a   1.000
_cell.length_b   1.000
_cell.length_c   1.000
_cell.angle_alpha   90.00
_cell.angle_beta   90.00
_cell.angle_gamma   90.00
#
_symmetry.space_group_name_H-M   'P 1'
#
loop_
_entity.id
_entity.type
_entity.pdbx_description
1 polymer ?
#
loop_
_entity_poly.entity_id
_entity_poly.type
_entity_poly.pdbx_seq_one_letter_code
_entity_poly.pdbx_strand_id
1 'polypeptide(L)'
;MSEILLYHGSKEEVVYPEIRITRYTKDFSWGFYCTNNYQQAYRWADRRSADGLVNVYRYVENPDLKILRFPEMSDEWLDFIAKCRAGETHPYDIVEGPMADDTIWDYVNGYTSGQISREAFWALAKFKHPTHQISFHTVNALHCLAFERSEPIHDRKAEK
;
A
#
# COMPACT_ATOMS: atom_id res chain seq x y z
N MET A 1 3.96 17.53 16.04
CA MET A 1 3.97 16.29 15.24
C MET A 1 4.61 16.58 13.89
N SER A 2 5.41 15.66 13.43
CA SER A 2 6.08 15.83 12.14
C SER A 2 5.12 15.55 11.00
N GLU A 3 5.24 16.34 9.95
CA GLU A 3 4.51 16.23 8.71
C GLU A 3 5.39 15.53 7.68
N ILE A 4 4.86 14.54 6.98
CA ILE A 4 5.58 13.84 5.92
C ILE A 4 4.76 13.84 4.63
N LEU A 5 5.43 13.59 3.51
CA LEU A 5 4.75 13.42 2.23
C LEU A 5 4.50 11.95 1.96
N LEU A 6 3.29 11.65 1.50
CA LEU A 6 2.93 10.33 1.02
C LEU A 6 2.46 10.43 -0.44
N TYR A 7 2.61 9.35 -1.17
CA TYR A 7 2.37 9.30 -2.60
C TYR A 7 1.40 8.17 -2.96
N HIS A 8 0.54 8.45 -3.92
CA HIS A 8 -0.41 7.47 -4.45
C HIS A 8 -0.41 7.56 -5.97
N GLY A 9 0.02 6.49 -6.64
CA GLY A 9 0.01 6.41 -8.10
C GLY A 9 -1.34 5.96 -8.62
N SER A 10 -1.90 6.70 -9.57
CA SER A 10 -3.18 6.38 -10.15
C SER A 10 -3.30 6.92 -11.57
N LYS A 11 -4.40 6.56 -12.24
CA LYS A 11 -4.71 7.07 -13.57
C LYS A 11 -5.22 8.51 -13.51
N GLU A 12 -5.90 8.86 -12.42
CA GLU A 12 -6.57 10.15 -12.28
C GLU A 12 -6.11 10.88 -11.02
N GLU A 13 -6.27 12.19 -11.00
CA GLU A 13 -6.01 12.99 -9.82
C GLU A 13 -7.03 12.66 -8.73
N VAL A 14 -6.55 12.41 -7.51
CA VAL A 14 -7.38 12.04 -6.36
C VAL A 14 -7.24 13.08 -5.27
N VAL A 15 -8.04 14.14 -5.36
CA VAL A 15 -8.05 15.22 -4.36
C VAL A 15 -8.70 14.75 -3.07
N TYR A 16 -9.77 13.97 -3.18
CA TYR A 16 -10.52 13.43 -2.04
C TYR A 16 -10.48 11.91 -2.07
N PRO A 17 -9.49 11.31 -1.38
CA PRO A 17 -9.38 9.85 -1.33
C PRO A 17 -10.62 9.19 -0.76
N GLU A 18 -10.93 8.01 -1.28
CA GLU A 18 -12.07 7.21 -0.85
C GLU A 18 -11.64 5.78 -0.55
N ILE A 19 -12.34 5.15 0.38
CA ILE A 19 -12.19 3.72 0.65
C ILE A 19 -13.20 2.99 -0.21
N ARG A 20 -12.69 2.25 -1.19
CA ARG A 20 -13.56 1.51 -2.14
C ARG A 20 -13.50 0.02 -1.84
N ILE A 21 -14.67 -0.57 -1.71
CA ILE A 21 -14.80 -2.02 -1.58
C ILE A 21 -14.92 -2.57 -2.99
N THR A 22 -13.90 -3.31 -3.41
CA THR A 22 -13.81 -3.89 -4.74
C THR A 22 -13.90 -5.41 -4.66
N ARG A 23 -13.91 -6.06 -5.81
CA ARG A 23 -13.97 -7.52 -5.91
C ARG A 23 -12.77 -8.20 -5.23
N TYR A 24 -11.61 -7.54 -5.25
CA TYR A 24 -10.36 -8.10 -4.73
C TYR A 24 -9.85 -7.28 -3.56
N THR A 25 -9.45 -7.96 -2.48
CA THR A 25 -8.78 -7.32 -1.36
C THR A 25 -7.29 -7.15 -1.66
N LYS A 26 -6.67 -6.23 -0.94
CA LYS A 26 -5.23 -6.00 -0.98
C LYS A 26 -4.59 -6.55 0.30
N ASP A 27 -3.28 -6.34 0.44
CA ASP A 27 -2.49 -6.88 1.56
C ASP A 27 -3.08 -6.58 2.93
N PHE A 28 -3.63 -5.36 3.10
CA PHE A 28 -4.18 -4.91 4.37
C PHE A 28 -5.69 -4.68 4.30
N SER A 29 -6.39 -5.45 3.43
CA SER A 29 -7.83 -5.32 3.18
C SER A 29 -8.16 -4.11 2.30
N TRP A 30 -9.45 -3.77 2.18
CA TRP A 30 -9.89 -2.62 1.41
C TRP A 30 -9.45 -1.33 2.09
N GLY A 31 -8.89 -0.42 1.32
CA GLY A 31 -8.43 0.85 1.83
C GLY A 31 -7.85 1.72 0.74
N PHE A 32 -7.42 2.91 1.13
CA PHE A 32 -6.68 3.81 0.26
C PHE A 32 -5.19 3.66 0.57
N TYR A 33 -4.40 3.28 -0.43
CA TYR A 33 -3.01 2.89 -0.24
C TYR A 33 -2.05 3.97 -0.73
N CYS A 34 -1.11 4.34 0.12
CA CYS A 34 -0.03 5.26 -0.19
C CYS A 34 1.33 4.62 0.10
N THR A 35 2.38 5.28 -0.32
CA THR A 35 3.75 4.92 0.01
C THR A 35 4.56 6.18 0.28
N ASN A 36 5.62 6.07 1.07
CA ASN A 36 6.58 7.15 1.22
C ASN A 36 7.70 7.07 0.16
N ASN A 37 7.65 6.07 -0.70
CA ASN A 37 8.62 5.86 -1.77
C ASN A 37 8.03 6.35 -3.09
N TYR A 38 8.53 7.50 -3.58
CA TYR A 38 8.02 8.12 -4.81
C TYR A 38 8.12 7.19 -6.02
N GLN A 39 9.23 6.45 -6.14
CA GLN A 39 9.42 5.54 -7.26
C GLN A 39 8.40 4.41 -7.26
N GLN A 40 7.97 3.96 -6.09
CA GLN A 40 6.93 2.94 -5.99
C GLN A 40 5.59 3.49 -6.48
N ALA A 41 5.24 4.71 -6.08
CA ALA A 41 4.02 5.36 -6.56
C ALA A 41 4.07 5.58 -8.07
N TYR A 42 5.23 5.97 -8.59
CA TYR A 42 5.46 6.12 -10.02
C TYR A 42 5.17 4.81 -10.76
N ARG A 43 5.71 3.70 -10.25
CA ARG A 43 5.49 2.37 -10.86
C ARG A 43 4.00 1.98 -10.83
N TRP A 44 3.30 2.29 -9.74
CA TRP A 44 1.85 2.05 -9.66
C TRP A 44 1.10 2.83 -10.75
N ALA A 45 1.45 4.10 -10.91
CA ALA A 45 0.82 4.95 -11.92
C ALA A 45 1.11 4.45 -13.34
N ASP A 46 2.36 4.07 -13.60
CA ASP A 46 2.79 3.59 -14.93
C ASP A 46 2.07 2.30 -15.32
N ARG A 47 1.82 1.40 -14.37
CA ARG A 47 1.04 0.18 -14.63
C ARG A 47 -0.41 0.48 -14.98
N ARG A 48 -0.96 1.59 -14.48
CA ARG A 48 -2.37 1.95 -14.70
C ARG A 48 -2.59 2.57 -16.07
N SER A 49 -1.69 3.45 -16.49
CA SER A 49 -1.85 4.19 -17.74
C SER A 49 -0.56 4.95 -18.08
N ALA A 50 -0.29 5.11 -19.36
CA ALA A 50 0.76 6.02 -19.83
C ALA A 50 0.48 7.47 -19.41
N ASP A 51 -0.80 7.81 -19.18
CA ASP A 51 -1.24 9.12 -18.70
C ASP A 51 -1.38 9.17 -17.17
N GLY A 52 -0.83 8.18 -16.47
CA GLY A 52 -0.90 8.12 -15.02
C GLY A 52 -0.18 9.27 -14.34
N LEU A 53 -0.44 9.42 -13.06
CA LEU A 53 0.17 10.48 -12.28
C LEU A 53 0.38 10.02 -10.84
N VAL A 54 1.25 10.75 -10.13
CA VAL A 54 1.50 10.54 -8.71
C VAL A 54 0.79 11.66 -7.96
N ASN A 55 -0.15 11.26 -7.09
CA ASN A 55 -0.80 12.19 -6.17
C ASN A 55 0.09 12.35 -4.94
N VAL A 56 0.28 13.59 -4.49
CA VAL A 56 1.13 13.92 -3.36
C VAL A 56 0.26 14.47 -2.24
N TYR A 57 0.40 13.89 -1.05
CA TYR A 57 -0.35 14.29 0.14
C TYR A 57 0.58 14.65 1.28
N ARG A 58 0.20 15.66 2.06
CA ARG A 58 0.79 15.89 3.36
C ARG A 58 0.05 15.00 4.37
N TYR A 59 0.80 14.22 5.10
CA TYR A 59 0.26 13.32 6.12
C TYR A 59 0.67 13.78 7.50
N VAL A 60 -0.32 14.00 8.35
CA VAL A 60 -0.11 14.30 9.77
C VAL A 60 -0.80 13.22 10.58
N GLU A 61 -0.02 12.45 11.31
CA GLU A 61 -0.54 11.33 12.08
C GLU A 61 -1.43 11.82 13.22
N ASN A 62 -2.59 11.17 13.39
CA ASN A 62 -3.48 11.42 14.51
C ASN A 62 -3.28 10.29 15.54
N PRO A 63 -2.71 10.59 16.72
CA PRO A 63 -2.39 9.56 17.72
C PRO A 63 -3.64 8.90 18.36
N ASP A 64 -4.83 9.47 18.16
CA ASP A 64 -6.07 8.88 18.66
C ASP A 64 -6.58 7.73 17.78
N LEU A 65 -6.00 7.55 16.60
CA LEU A 65 -6.40 6.47 15.68
C LEU A 65 -5.71 5.16 16.05
N LYS A 66 -6.34 4.05 15.66
CA LYS A 66 -5.75 2.72 15.83
C LYS A 66 -4.82 2.46 14.64
N ILE A 67 -3.52 2.43 14.91
CA ILE A 67 -2.49 2.25 13.87
C ILE A 67 -1.72 0.97 14.15
N LEU A 68 -1.67 0.09 13.15
CA LEU A 68 -0.88 -1.13 13.20
C LEU A 68 0.35 -0.95 12.31
N ARG A 69 1.54 -1.19 12.89
CA ARG A 69 2.80 -1.04 12.17
C ARG A 69 3.58 -2.34 12.16
N PHE A 70 4.03 -2.71 10.97
CA PHE A 70 4.97 -3.82 10.77
C PHE A 70 6.29 -3.23 10.30
N PRO A 71 7.31 -3.15 11.16
CA PRO A 71 8.61 -2.58 10.75
C PRO A 71 9.29 -3.41 9.66
N GLU A 72 9.00 -4.71 9.63
CA GLU A 72 9.59 -5.65 8.69
C GLU A 72 8.63 -6.82 8.44
N MET A 73 8.95 -7.64 7.46
CA MET A 73 8.23 -8.90 7.25
C MET A 73 8.46 -9.79 8.47
N SER A 74 7.37 -10.30 9.03
CA SER A 74 7.35 -11.15 10.23
C SER A 74 6.24 -12.17 10.11
N ASP A 75 6.19 -13.14 11.05
CA ASP A 75 5.09 -14.10 11.08
C ASP A 75 3.75 -13.37 11.26
N GLU A 76 3.72 -12.36 12.11
CA GLU A 76 2.51 -11.55 12.33
C GLU A 76 2.08 -10.84 11.06
N TRP A 77 3.04 -10.27 10.32
CA TRP A 77 2.76 -9.64 9.03
C TRP A 77 2.22 -10.67 8.03
N LEU A 78 2.87 -11.83 7.93
CA LEU A 78 2.45 -12.89 7.00
C LEU A 78 1.02 -13.36 7.31
N ASP A 79 0.72 -13.63 8.58
CA ASP A 79 -0.60 -14.07 8.99
C ASP A 79 -1.65 -12.98 8.73
N PHE A 80 -1.30 -11.72 8.97
CA PHE A 80 -2.20 -10.59 8.75
C PHE A 80 -2.56 -10.43 7.27
N ILE A 81 -1.56 -10.41 6.37
CA ILE A 81 -1.85 -10.24 4.94
C ILE A 81 -2.57 -11.46 4.36
N ALA A 82 -2.28 -12.67 4.86
CA ALA A 82 -2.97 -13.88 4.42
C ALA A 82 -4.47 -13.77 4.72
N LYS A 83 -4.83 -13.31 5.91
CA LYS A 83 -6.23 -13.12 6.31
C LYS A 83 -6.91 -12.01 5.49
N CYS A 84 -6.23 -10.88 5.33
CA CYS A 84 -6.79 -9.76 4.57
C CYS A 84 -7.02 -10.13 3.11
N ARG A 85 -6.09 -10.84 2.50
CA ARG A 85 -6.23 -11.32 1.11
C ARG A 85 -7.33 -12.36 0.97
N ALA A 86 -7.65 -13.09 2.05
CA ALA A 86 -8.77 -14.02 2.07
C ALA A 86 -10.12 -13.32 2.25
N GLY A 87 -10.14 -12.00 2.38
CA GLY A 87 -11.36 -11.21 2.49
C GLY A 87 -11.71 -10.77 3.90
N GLU A 88 -10.87 -11.06 4.88
CA GLU A 88 -11.13 -10.63 6.25
C GLU A 88 -10.82 -9.15 6.43
N THR A 89 -11.61 -8.49 7.26
CA THR A 89 -11.39 -7.10 7.64
C THR A 89 -10.69 -7.02 8.99
N HIS A 90 -10.27 -5.82 9.37
CA HIS A 90 -9.60 -5.58 10.63
C HIS A 90 -10.09 -4.27 11.26
N PRO A 91 -9.84 -4.04 12.55
CA PRO A 91 -10.37 -2.86 13.25
C PRO A 91 -9.44 -1.64 13.20
N TYR A 92 -8.35 -1.67 12.42
CA TYR A 92 -7.38 -0.58 12.41
C TYR A 92 -7.81 0.52 11.45
N ASP A 93 -7.53 1.77 11.83
CA ASP A 93 -7.72 2.93 10.96
C ASP A 93 -6.64 3.00 9.90
N ILE A 94 -5.40 2.73 10.30
CA ILE A 94 -4.23 2.79 9.43
C ILE A 94 -3.39 1.54 9.67
N VAL A 95 -2.87 0.96 8.59
CA VAL A 95 -1.90 -0.14 8.65
C VAL A 95 -0.71 0.25 7.78
N GLU A 96 0.50 0.09 8.33
CA GLU A 96 1.72 0.32 7.55
C GLU A 96 2.68 -0.85 7.69
N GLY A 97 3.38 -1.15 6.62
CA GLY A 97 4.33 -2.23 6.61
C GLY A 97 4.78 -2.62 5.20
N PRO A 98 5.57 -3.70 5.13
CA PRO A 98 6.07 -4.17 3.83
C PRO A 98 4.94 -4.54 2.87
N MET A 99 5.15 -4.21 1.60
CA MET A 99 4.23 -4.56 0.52
C MET A 99 4.61 -5.92 -0.06
N ALA A 100 3.64 -6.82 -0.21
CA ALA A 100 3.87 -8.05 -0.95
C ALA A 100 3.82 -7.75 -2.44
N ASP A 101 4.99 -7.60 -3.06
CA ASP A 101 5.09 -7.45 -4.51
C ASP A 101 4.68 -8.76 -5.20
N ASP A 102 4.71 -8.79 -6.54
CA ASP A 102 4.25 -9.96 -7.28
C ASP A 102 4.99 -11.25 -6.88
N THR A 103 6.30 -11.16 -6.65
CA THR A 103 7.11 -12.33 -6.27
C THR A 103 6.77 -12.80 -4.85
N ILE A 104 6.75 -11.88 -3.90
CA ILE A 104 6.40 -12.20 -2.51
C ILE A 104 4.95 -12.70 -2.44
N TRP A 105 4.07 -12.11 -3.24
CA TRP A 105 2.67 -12.53 -3.30
C TRP A 105 2.53 -13.98 -3.78
N ASP A 106 3.34 -14.40 -4.76
CA ASP A 106 3.35 -15.79 -5.20
C ASP A 106 3.77 -16.73 -4.06
N TYR A 107 4.74 -16.32 -3.24
CA TYR A 107 5.14 -17.11 -2.08
C TYR A 107 4.04 -17.17 -1.02
N VAL A 108 3.33 -16.05 -0.80
CA VAL A 108 2.19 -16.01 0.13
C VAL A 108 1.08 -16.96 -0.35
N ASN A 109 0.77 -16.94 -1.65
CA ASN A 109 -0.20 -17.86 -2.23
C ASN A 109 0.21 -19.33 -2.04
N GLY A 110 1.48 -19.64 -2.26
CA GLY A 110 2.01 -20.98 -2.04
C GLY A 110 1.83 -21.42 -0.59
N TYR A 111 2.11 -20.52 0.35
CA TYR A 111 1.94 -20.79 1.77
C TYR A 111 0.45 -20.96 2.15
N THR A 112 -0.42 -20.04 1.72
CA THR A 112 -1.84 -20.11 2.09
C THR A 112 -2.56 -21.27 1.45
N SER A 113 -2.13 -21.73 0.28
CA SER A 113 -2.69 -22.91 -0.40
C SER A 113 -2.14 -24.23 0.09
N GLY A 114 -1.14 -24.20 0.99
CA GLY A 114 -0.52 -25.40 1.53
C GLY A 114 0.54 -26.02 0.63
N GLN A 115 0.91 -25.37 -0.48
CA GLN A 115 1.94 -25.88 -1.39
C GLN A 115 3.34 -25.79 -0.79
N ILE A 116 3.58 -24.79 0.06
CA ILE A 116 4.85 -24.62 0.76
C ILE A 116 4.59 -24.41 2.25
N SER A 117 5.55 -24.81 3.07
CA SER A 117 5.51 -24.58 4.51
C SER A 117 5.86 -23.14 4.87
N ARG A 118 5.63 -22.76 6.13
CA ARG A 118 6.07 -21.46 6.65
C ARG A 118 7.59 -21.32 6.53
N GLU A 119 8.34 -22.38 6.86
CA GLU A 119 9.80 -22.37 6.74
C GLU A 119 10.24 -22.16 5.28
N ALA A 120 9.57 -22.79 4.34
CA ALA A 120 9.88 -22.63 2.92
C ALA A 120 9.57 -21.19 2.46
N PHE A 121 8.46 -20.61 2.92
CA PHE A 121 8.15 -19.22 2.64
C PHE A 121 9.30 -18.31 3.09
N TRP A 122 9.75 -18.44 4.33
CA TRP A 122 10.81 -17.56 4.84
C TRP A 122 12.15 -17.81 4.15
N ALA A 123 12.44 -19.03 3.73
CA ALA A 123 13.65 -19.31 2.94
C ALA A 123 13.60 -18.58 1.60
N LEU A 124 12.45 -18.55 0.94
CA LEU A 124 12.27 -17.85 -0.35
C LEU A 124 12.28 -16.33 -0.18
N ALA A 125 11.71 -15.83 0.89
CA ALA A 125 11.59 -14.37 1.12
C ALA A 125 12.85 -13.77 1.76
N LYS A 126 13.82 -14.58 2.18
CA LYS A 126 14.98 -14.20 2.99
C LYS A 126 15.75 -12.98 2.45
N PHE A 127 15.90 -12.88 1.13
CA PHE A 127 16.68 -11.82 0.51
C PHE A 127 15.80 -10.74 -0.13
N LYS A 128 14.51 -10.73 0.17
CA LYS A 128 13.60 -9.72 -0.36
C LYS A 128 13.56 -8.50 0.55
N HIS A 129 13.56 -7.32 -0.06
CA HIS A 129 13.51 -6.04 0.65
C HIS A 129 12.38 -5.22 0.06
N PRO A 130 11.12 -5.56 0.37
CA PRO A 130 9.98 -4.86 -0.21
C PRO A 130 9.88 -3.42 0.29
N THR A 131 9.31 -2.56 -0.54
CA THR A 131 8.98 -1.21 -0.12
C THR A 131 7.83 -1.24 0.87
N HIS A 132 7.74 -0.20 1.71
CA HIS A 132 6.64 -0.06 2.65
C HIS A 132 5.46 0.66 2.01
N GLN A 133 4.27 0.28 2.46
CA GLN A 133 3.03 0.96 2.11
C GLN A 133 2.31 1.35 3.40
N ILE A 134 1.45 2.34 3.29
CA ILE A 134 0.60 2.77 4.38
C ILE A 134 -0.82 2.87 3.84
N SER A 135 -1.75 2.21 4.51
CA SER A 135 -3.13 2.11 4.04
C SER A 135 -4.10 2.71 5.04
N PHE A 136 -5.12 3.38 4.50
CA PHE A 136 -6.11 4.14 5.26
C PHE A 136 -7.45 3.44 5.09
N HIS A 137 -8.07 3.04 6.19
CA HIS A 137 -9.23 2.15 6.18
C HIS A 137 -10.51 2.78 6.71
N THR A 138 -10.44 4.01 7.22
CA THR A 138 -11.60 4.73 7.75
C THR A 138 -11.60 6.16 7.25
N VAL A 139 -12.77 6.82 7.31
CA VAL A 139 -12.88 8.22 6.96
C VAL A 139 -11.99 9.08 7.87
N ASN A 140 -11.94 8.75 9.16
CA ASN A 140 -11.08 9.47 10.11
C ASN A 140 -9.61 9.35 9.72
N ALA A 141 -9.19 8.17 9.23
CA ALA A 141 -7.83 8.00 8.74
C ALA A 141 -7.56 8.86 7.51
N LEU A 142 -8.50 8.93 6.58
CA LEU A 142 -8.34 9.76 5.37
C LEU A 142 -8.18 11.24 5.70
N HIS A 143 -8.75 11.71 6.81
CA HIS A 143 -8.59 13.10 7.24
C HIS A 143 -7.16 13.45 7.65
N CYS A 144 -6.29 12.45 7.82
CA CYS A 144 -4.87 12.69 8.07
C CYS A 144 -4.11 13.09 6.81
N LEU A 145 -4.75 12.97 5.64
CA LEU A 145 -4.15 13.30 4.34
C LEU A 145 -4.70 14.62 3.83
N ALA A 146 -3.80 15.51 3.44
CA ALA A 146 -4.16 16.76 2.76
C ALA A 146 -3.53 16.73 1.37
N PHE A 147 -4.38 16.76 0.34
CA PHE A 147 -3.91 16.78 -1.04
C PHE A 147 -3.05 18.02 -1.29
N GLU A 148 -1.90 17.82 -1.90
CA GLU A 148 -0.99 18.92 -2.20
C GLU A 148 -0.92 19.20 -3.71
N ARG A 149 -0.67 18.16 -4.49
CA ARG A 149 -0.56 18.28 -5.95
C ARG A 149 -0.56 16.89 -6.59
N SER A 150 -0.72 16.89 -7.91
CA SER A 150 -0.46 15.69 -8.71
C SER A 150 0.64 15.98 -9.71
N GLU A 151 1.43 14.96 -10.04
CA GLU A 151 2.57 15.05 -10.94
C GLU A 151 2.45 13.98 -12.02
N PRO A 152 2.36 14.36 -13.32
CA PRO A 152 2.33 13.36 -14.39
C PRO A 152 3.61 12.53 -14.41
N ILE A 153 3.47 11.23 -14.67
CA ILE A 153 4.65 10.34 -14.76
C ILE A 153 5.44 10.59 -16.03
N HIS A 154 4.81 11.14 -17.07
CA HIS A 154 5.48 11.52 -18.31
C HIS A 154 5.28 13.00 -18.55
N ASP A 155 6.39 13.69 -18.82
CA ASP A 155 6.33 15.11 -19.16
C ASP A 155 5.95 15.25 -20.64
N ARG A 156 4.68 15.61 -20.87
CA ARG A 156 4.16 15.76 -22.22
C ARG A 156 4.86 16.86 -23.02
N LYS A 157 5.49 17.83 -22.34
CA LYS A 157 6.24 18.89 -23.01
C LYS A 157 7.56 18.40 -23.54
N ALA A 158 8.17 17.41 -22.89
CA ALA A 158 9.44 16.81 -23.32
C ALA A 158 9.25 15.90 -24.53
N GLU A 159 8.04 15.43 -24.80
CA GLU A 159 7.72 14.53 -25.90
C GLU A 159 7.46 15.28 -27.23
N LYS A 160 7.44 16.57 -27.17
CA LYS A 160 7.26 17.43 -28.37
C LYS A 160 8.64 17.83 -28.95
#